data_15c4e454e6e6d33dcd7740b49ca8cc28
#
_entry.id   15c4e454e6e6d33dcd7740b49ca8cc28
#
_cell.length_a   1.000
_cell.length_b   1.000
_cell.length_c   1.000
_cell.angle_alpha   90.00
_cell.angle_beta   90.00
_cell.angle_gamma   90.00
#
_symmetry.space_group_name_H-M   'P 1'
#
loop_
_entity.id
_entity.type
_entity.pdbx_description
1 polymer ?
#
loop_
_entity_poly.entity_id
_entity_poly.type
_entity_poly.pdbx_seq_one_letter_code
_entity_poly.pdbx_strand_id
1 'polypeptide(L)'
;MNPNEKISYHIDALFGKGVSSVLPRQLTFSYSRKTGRIKSFGINDQLIGTLRSDGGIALTIFGASILLNESSFKQNCIIPKEEALPFVSEGRSLFCKHVEWFGSNINIGSEAVVIDKSDVVLAVGKSVVSQSQLLGRIGDVAVRVREGIKSRGEQQKP
;
A
#
# COMPACT_ATOMS: atom_id res chain seq x y z
N MET A 1 -19.21 -11.52 13.75
CA MET A 1 -18.57 -10.34 13.18
C MET A 1 -18.84 -10.31 11.68
N ASN A 2 -19.38 -9.20 11.19
CA ASN A 2 -19.67 -9.07 9.76
C ASN A 2 -18.42 -8.76 8.94
N PRO A 3 -18.47 -8.90 7.61
CA PRO A 3 -17.28 -8.67 6.76
C PRO A 3 -16.70 -7.27 6.88
N ASN A 4 -17.55 -6.24 7.02
CA ASN A 4 -17.06 -4.87 7.18
C ASN A 4 -16.24 -4.72 8.46
N GLU A 5 -16.70 -5.28 9.57
CA GLU A 5 -15.97 -5.26 10.83
C GLU A 5 -14.66 -6.03 10.74
N LYS A 6 -14.65 -7.20 10.08
CA LYS A 6 -13.43 -7.99 9.89
C LYS A 6 -12.36 -7.20 9.16
N ILE A 7 -12.74 -6.52 8.08
CA ILE A 7 -11.80 -5.72 7.31
C ILE A 7 -11.32 -4.52 8.13
N SER A 8 -12.21 -3.85 8.87
CA SER A 8 -11.82 -2.72 9.71
C SER A 8 -10.78 -3.13 10.75
N TYR A 9 -11.00 -4.24 11.45
CA TYR A 9 -10.04 -4.74 12.43
C TYR A 9 -8.72 -5.14 11.77
N HIS A 10 -8.78 -5.76 10.59
CA HIS A 10 -7.58 -6.19 9.88
C HIS A 10 -6.74 -4.98 9.42
N ILE A 11 -7.40 -3.97 8.87
CA ILE A 11 -6.76 -2.71 8.47
C ILE A 11 -6.07 -2.05 9.67
N ASP A 12 -6.78 -1.93 10.79
CA ASP A 12 -6.22 -1.32 11.99
C ASP A 12 -5.03 -2.11 12.54
N ALA A 13 -5.13 -3.44 12.50
CA ALA A 13 -4.02 -4.29 12.97
C ALA A 13 -2.76 -4.12 12.13
N LEU A 14 -2.90 -3.99 10.81
CA LEU A 14 -1.76 -3.87 9.91
C LEU A 14 -1.21 -2.46 9.82
N PHE A 15 -2.09 -1.46 9.74
CA PHE A 15 -1.70 -0.10 9.37
C PHE A 15 -1.78 0.91 10.50
N GLY A 16 -2.44 0.56 11.60
CA GLY A 16 -2.52 1.43 12.76
C GLY A 16 -3.94 1.61 13.26
N LYS A 17 -4.07 1.76 14.57
CA LYS A 17 -5.35 1.95 15.23
C LYS A 17 -6.09 3.16 14.66
N GLY A 18 -7.32 2.95 14.22
CA GLY A 18 -8.18 4.01 13.70
C GLY A 18 -8.03 4.28 12.21
N VAL A 19 -7.09 3.64 11.52
CA VAL A 19 -6.91 3.84 10.08
C VAL A 19 -8.17 3.47 9.31
N SER A 20 -8.90 2.45 9.74
CA SER A 20 -10.14 2.02 9.07
C SER A 20 -11.26 3.05 9.11
N SER A 21 -11.15 4.08 9.95
CA SER A 21 -12.20 5.10 10.10
C SER A 21 -12.52 5.85 8.80
N VAL A 22 -11.58 5.88 7.86
CA VAL A 22 -11.77 6.55 6.57
C VAL A 22 -12.32 5.64 5.47
N LEU A 23 -12.51 4.36 5.78
CA LEU A 23 -13.10 3.44 4.81
C LEU A 23 -14.59 3.74 4.60
N PRO A 24 -15.12 3.51 3.40
CA PRO A 24 -16.56 3.59 3.18
C PRO A 24 -17.31 2.63 4.11
N ARG A 25 -18.50 3.00 4.53
CA ARG A 25 -19.31 2.18 5.45
C ARG A 25 -19.72 0.85 4.85
N GLN A 26 -20.05 0.85 3.57
CA GLN A 26 -20.51 -0.34 2.86
C GLN A 26 -19.48 -0.72 1.80
N LEU A 27 -18.74 -1.78 2.10
CA LEU A 27 -17.78 -2.34 1.16
C LEU A 27 -18.42 -3.48 0.38
N THR A 28 -17.89 -3.72 -0.82
CA THR A 28 -18.22 -4.92 -1.58
C THR A 28 -17.10 -5.92 -1.41
N PHE A 29 -17.43 -7.20 -1.38
CA PHE A 29 -16.49 -8.27 -1.10
C PHE A 29 -16.52 -9.34 -2.17
N SER A 30 -15.36 -9.92 -2.47
CA SER A 30 -15.29 -11.17 -3.19
C SER A 30 -14.76 -12.24 -2.24
N TYR A 31 -15.13 -13.49 -2.49
CA TYR A 31 -14.80 -14.62 -1.62
C TYR A 31 -14.07 -15.70 -2.38
N SER A 32 -13.14 -16.37 -1.71
CA SER A 32 -12.46 -17.52 -2.26
C SER A 32 -13.45 -18.69 -2.39
N ARG A 33 -13.51 -19.30 -3.56
CA ARG A 33 -14.36 -20.47 -3.77
C ARG A 33 -13.85 -21.68 -3.00
N LYS A 34 -12.54 -21.76 -2.76
CA LYS A 34 -11.93 -22.89 -2.04
C LYS A 34 -12.18 -22.81 -0.54
N THR A 35 -12.03 -21.62 0.06
CA THR A 35 -12.05 -21.47 1.52
C THR A 35 -13.27 -20.76 2.05
N GLY A 36 -14.03 -20.07 1.21
CA GLY A 36 -15.14 -19.22 1.63
C GLY A 36 -14.73 -17.95 2.35
N ARG A 37 -13.43 -17.70 2.45
CA ARG A 37 -12.91 -16.48 3.11
C ARG A 37 -12.94 -15.30 2.16
N ILE A 38 -12.91 -14.10 2.74
CA ILE A 38 -12.81 -12.86 1.98
C ILE A 38 -11.51 -12.88 1.18
N LYS A 39 -11.62 -12.66 -0.13
CA LYS A 39 -10.48 -12.59 -1.03
C LYS A 39 -10.07 -11.13 -1.28
N SER A 40 -11.04 -10.28 -1.54
CA SER A 40 -10.79 -8.87 -1.82
C SER A 40 -11.97 -8.02 -1.40
N PHE A 41 -11.75 -6.71 -1.34
CA PHE A 41 -12.79 -5.76 -0.96
C PHE A 41 -12.61 -4.45 -1.71
N GLY A 42 -13.70 -3.75 -1.91
CA GLY A 42 -13.71 -2.51 -2.65
C GLY A 42 -15.03 -1.77 -2.55
N ILE A 43 -15.23 -0.80 -3.42
CA ILE A 43 -16.45 -0.02 -3.51
C ILE A 43 -16.68 0.39 -4.98
N ASN A 44 -17.93 0.31 -5.45
CA ASN A 44 -18.32 0.76 -6.79
C ASN A 44 -17.41 0.20 -7.90
N ASP A 45 -17.16 -1.11 -7.86
CA ASP A 45 -16.31 -1.82 -8.80
C ASP A 45 -14.84 -1.41 -8.77
N GLN A 46 -14.43 -0.61 -7.78
CA GLN A 46 -13.04 -0.24 -7.57
C GLN A 46 -12.46 -1.05 -6.42
N LEU A 47 -11.39 -1.77 -6.71
CA LEU A 47 -10.71 -2.60 -5.73
C LEU A 47 -9.93 -1.71 -4.76
N ILE A 48 -10.12 -1.94 -3.45
CA ILE A 48 -9.34 -1.28 -2.39
C ILE A 48 -8.15 -2.14 -2.00
N GLY A 49 -8.38 -3.42 -1.78
CA GLY A 49 -7.31 -4.31 -1.38
C GLY A 49 -7.65 -5.78 -1.55
N THR A 50 -6.60 -6.60 -1.54
CA THR A 50 -6.68 -8.05 -1.66
C THR A 50 -5.99 -8.67 -0.44
N LEU A 51 -6.64 -9.64 0.19
CA LEU A 51 -6.06 -10.34 1.32
C LEU A 51 -5.06 -11.38 0.82
N ARG A 52 -3.85 -11.34 1.39
CA ARG A 52 -2.79 -12.26 1.03
C ARG A 52 -2.78 -13.45 1.99
N SER A 53 -2.23 -14.58 1.51
CA SER A 53 -2.12 -15.80 2.32
C SER A 53 -1.23 -15.62 3.56
N ASP A 54 -0.32 -14.64 3.55
CA ASP A 54 0.57 -14.37 4.68
C ASP A 54 -0.07 -13.48 5.76
N GLY A 55 -1.35 -13.13 5.61
CA GLY A 55 -2.06 -12.27 6.55
C GLY A 55 -1.99 -10.79 6.21
N GLY A 56 -1.24 -10.41 5.18
CA GLY A 56 -1.16 -9.03 4.73
C GLY A 56 -2.31 -8.63 3.83
N ILE A 57 -2.37 -7.36 3.51
CA ILE A 57 -3.31 -6.81 2.54
C ILE A 57 -2.51 -6.09 1.47
N ALA A 58 -2.71 -6.47 0.22
CA ALA A 58 -2.14 -5.76 -0.92
C ALA A 58 -3.11 -4.66 -1.31
N LEU A 59 -2.69 -3.41 -1.20
CA LEU A 59 -3.53 -2.24 -1.53
C LEU A 59 -3.42 -1.89 -3.00
N THR A 60 -4.51 -1.36 -3.55
CA THR A 60 -4.45 -0.64 -4.83
C THR A 60 -4.06 0.81 -4.55
N ILE A 61 -3.70 1.54 -5.61
CA ILE A 61 -3.46 2.98 -5.50
C ILE A 61 -4.71 3.69 -5.00
N PHE A 62 -5.88 3.29 -5.51
CA PHE A 62 -7.16 3.81 -5.04
C PHE A 62 -7.36 3.57 -3.54
N GLY A 63 -7.12 2.33 -3.09
CA GLY A 63 -7.26 1.97 -1.68
C GLY A 63 -6.30 2.73 -0.78
N ALA A 64 -5.03 2.84 -1.19
CA ALA A 64 -4.03 3.60 -0.46
C ALA A 64 -4.42 5.07 -0.34
N SER A 65 -4.98 5.64 -1.41
CA SER A 65 -5.42 7.03 -1.41
C SER A 65 -6.55 7.27 -0.41
N ILE A 66 -7.46 6.32 -0.26
CA ILE A 66 -8.52 6.41 0.75
C ILE A 66 -7.92 6.38 2.15
N LEU A 67 -7.04 5.42 2.43
CA LEU A 67 -6.46 5.26 3.77
C LEU A 67 -5.59 6.44 4.17
N LEU A 68 -4.96 7.09 3.20
CA LEU A 68 -4.09 8.24 3.46
C LEU A 68 -4.88 9.47 3.97
N ASN A 69 -6.21 9.46 3.86
CA ASN A 69 -7.05 10.48 4.49
C ASN A 69 -6.97 10.44 6.03
N GLU A 70 -6.57 9.30 6.60
CA GLU A 70 -6.23 9.22 8.02
C GLU A 70 -4.75 9.53 8.18
N SER A 71 -4.42 10.62 8.89
CA SER A 71 -3.05 11.13 8.98
C SER A 71 -2.05 10.10 9.51
N SER A 72 -2.47 9.23 10.41
CA SER A 72 -1.58 8.19 10.96
C SER A 72 -1.17 7.14 9.94
N PHE A 73 -1.91 7.00 8.84
CA PHE A 73 -1.55 6.06 7.78
C PHE A 73 -0.21 6.40 7.13
N LYS A 74 0.22 7.66 7.24
CA LYS A 74 1.50 8.09 6.67
C LYS A 74 2.69 7.28 7.21
N GLN A 75 2.56 6.70 8.40
CA GLN A 75 3.61 5.83 8.94
C GLN A 75 3.79 4.52 8.18
N ASN A 76 2.91 4.23 7.23
CA ASN A 76 3.03 3.11 6.29
C ASN A 76 3.52 3.56 4.93
N CYS A 77 3.99 4.78 4.82
CA CYS A 77 4.38 5.40 3.55
C CYS A 77 5.87 5.68 3.50
N ILE A 78 6.35 5.84 2.27
CA ILE A 78 7.75 6.17 1.97
C ILE A 78 7.73 7.33 0.98
N ILE A 79 8.60 8.33 1.21
CA ILE A 79 8.76 9.45 0.29
C ILE A 79 10.11 9.28 -0.41
N PRO A 80 10.15 9.13 -1.74
CA PRO A 80 11.40 9.03 -2.47
C PRO A 80 12.00 10.41 -2.72
N LYS A 81 13.30 10.43 -3.02
CA LYS A 81 13.97 11.63 -3.53
C LYS A 81 13.37 12.00 -4.88
N GLU A 82 13.41 13.29 -5.22
CA GLU A 82 12.77 13.78 -6.45
C GLU A 82 13.23 13.06 -7.72
N GLU A 83 14.51 12.72 -7.81
CA GLU A 83 15.08 12.05 -8.97
C GLU A 83 14.47 10.66 -9.22
N ALA A 84 13.90 10.03 -8.20
CA ALA A 84 13.29 8.71 -8.32
C ALA A 84 11.78 8.77 -8.61
N LEU A 85 11.14 9.92 -8.43
CA LEU A 85 9.70 10.04 -8.59
C LEU A 85 9.17 9.52 -9.93
N PRO A 86 9.76 9.90 -11.09
CA PRO A 86 9.25 9.42 -12.38
C PRO A 86 9.31 7.89 -12.51
N PHE A 87 10.40 7.29 -12.04
CA PHE A 87 10.62 5.85 -12.19
C PHE A 87 9.65 5.04 -11.34
N VAL A 88 9.45 5.46 -10.08
CA VAL A 88 8.52 4.79 -9.17
C VAL A 88 7.10 4.93 -9.67
N SER A 89 6.75 6.09 -10.18
CA SER A 89 5.41 6.34 -10.76
C SER A 89 5.12 5.44 -11.96
N GLU A 90 6.16 5.03 -12.68
CA GLU A 90 6.04 4.11 -13.81
C GLU A 90 5.98 2.64 -13.40
N GLY A 91 6.10 2.36 -12.11
CA GLY A 91 6.04 1.00 -11.59
C GLY A 91 7.39 0.36 -11.33
N ARG A 92 8.48 1.10 -11.42
CA ARG A 92 9.81 0.57 -11.12
C ARG A 92 10.04 0.56 -9.62
N SER A 93 10.85 -0.39 -9.16
CA SER A 93 11.19 -0.52 -7.75
C SER A 93 11.97 0.67 -7.23
N LEU A 94 11.78 0.98 -5.95
CA LEU A 94 12.48 2.06 -5.27
C LEU A 94 13.72 1.50 -4.57
N PHE A 95 14.88 2.08 -4.86
CA PHE A 95 16.14 1.68 -4.21
C PHE A 95 16.36 2.44 -2.91
N CYS A 96 17.08 1.82 -1.99
CA CYS A 96 17.36 2.42 -0.67
C CYS A 96 18.01 3.79 -0.77
N LYS A 97 18.94 3.97 -1.73
CA LYS A 97 19.64 5.26 -1.93
C LYS A 97 18.70 6.39 -2.34
N HIS A 98 17.52 6.07 -2.84
CA HIS A 98 16.55 7.07 -3.31
C HIS A 98 15.42 7.31 -2.31
N VAL A 99 15.52 6.79 -1.09
CA VAL A 99 14.53 7.03 -0.03
C VAL A 99 14.90 8.32 0.70
N GLU A 100 13.96 9.26 0.78
CA GLU A 100 14.13 10.48 1.55
C GLU A 100 13.51 10.35 2.94
N TRP A 101 12.32 9.74 3.02
CA TRP A 101 11.63 9.54 4.28
C TRP A 101 10.97 8.16 4.31
N PHE A 102 11.02 7.53 5.46
CA PHE A 102 10.55 6.15 5.66
C PHE A 102 9.67 6.08 6.89
N GLY A 103 8.40 5.67 6.71
CA GLY A 103 7.44 5.62 7.81
C GLY A 103 7.81 4.61 8.90
N SER A 104 7.40 4.90 10.11
CA SER A 104 7.82 4.14 11.29
C SER A 104 7.13 2.78 11.44
N ASN A 105 6.04 2.52 10.72
CA ASN A 105 5.30 1.27 10.83
C ASN A 105 5.67 0.25 9.75
N ILE A 106 6.71 0.51 8.97
CA ILE A 106 7.12 -0.38 7.88
C ILE A 106 8.21 -1.32 8.33
N ASN A 107 7.96 -2.62 8.14
CA ASN A 107 8.92 -3.69 8.40
C ASN A 107 9.16 -4.49 7.12
N ILE A 108 10.11 -5.43 7.16
CA ILE A 108 10.33 -6.33 6.03
C ILE A 108 9.04 -7.10 5.76
N GLY A 109 8.59 -7.05 4.52
CA GLY A 109 7.36 -7.73 4.10
C GLY A 109 6.09 -6.92 4.27
N SER A 110 6.17 -5.73 4.87
CA SER A 110 5.00 -4.86 5.01
C SER A 110 4.56 -4.31 3.65
N GLU A 111 3.27 -4.11 3.52
CA GLU A 111 2.74 -3.29 2.44
C GLU A 111 3.28 -1.88 2.62
N ALA A 112 3.82 -1.29 1.57
CA ALA A 112 4.40 0.04 1.61
C ALA A 112 3.80 0.90 0.50
N VAL A 113 3.42 2.12 0.85
CA VAL A 113 2.81 3.07 -0.07
C VAL A 113 3.82 4.17 -0.34
N VAL A 114 4.13 4.40 -1.61
CA VAL A 114 5.06 5.46 -2.00
C VAL A 114 4.26 6.71 -2.33
N ILE A 115 4.58 7.81 -1.65
CA ILE A 115 3.88 9.08 -1.82
C ILE A 115 4.89 10.18 -2.15
N ASP A 116 4.40 11.28 -2.71
CA ASP A 116 5.23 12.47 -2.87
C ASP A 116 5.06 13.39 -1.63
N LYS A 117 5.74 14.53 -1.64
CA LYS A 117 5.69 15.47 -0.51
C LYS A 117 4.33 16.14 -0.35
N SER A 118 3.47 16.05 -1.35
CA SER A 118 2.10 16.57 -1.30
C SER A 118 1.09 15.49 -0.93
N ASP A 119 1.55 14.33 -0.45
CA ASP A 119 0.73 13.19 -0.04
C ASP A 119 -0.07 12.57 -1.19
N VAL A 120 0.44 12.68 -2.42
CA VAL A 120 -0.15 11.99 -3.57
C VAL A 120 0.45 10.58 -3.65
N VAL A 121 -0.40 9.57 -3.76
CA VAL A 121 0.05 8.18 -3.91
C VAL A 121 0.63 7.97 -5.30
N LEU A 122 1.89 7.56 -5.36
CA LEU A 122 2.62 7.31 -6.61
C LEU A 122 2.68 5.83 -6.95
N ALA A 123 2.75 4.99 -5.93
CA ALA A 123 2.92 3.56 -6.12
C ALA A 123 2.56 2.80 -4.85
N VAL A 124 2.27 1.53 -5.01
CA VAL A 124 2.07 0.60 -3.91
C VAL A 124 2.91 -0.64 -4.16
N GLY A 125 3.38 -1.25 -3.10
CA GLY A 125 4.20 -2.44 -3.18
C GLY A 125 4.53 -2.99 -1.81
N LYS A 126 5.63 -3.74 -1.75
CA LYS A 126 6.04 -4.44 -0.54
C LYS A 126 7.44 -4.01 -0.16
N SER A 127 7.63 -3.64 1.10
CA SER A 127 8.96 -3.29 1.59
C SER A 127 9.80 -4.56 1.76
N VAL A 128 11.05 -4.51 1.31
CA VAL A 128 12.00 -5.62 1.47
C VAL A 128 13.11 -5.27 2.45
N VAL A 129 13.03 -4.10 3.07
CA VAL A 129 13.96 -3.66 4.12
C VAL A 129 13.20 -3.02 5.26
N SER A 130 13.84 -2.95 6.45
CA SER A 130 13.38 -2.14 7.55
C SER A 130 14.11 -0.80 7.52
N GLN A 131 13.63 0.17 8.30
CA GLN A 131 14.26 1.49 8.39
C GLN A 131 15.74 1.39 8.78
N SER A 132 16.06 0.52 9.73
CA SER A 132 17.44 0.35 10.21
C SER A 132 18.40 -0.19 9.16
N GLN A 133 17.88 -0.81 8.09
CA GLN A 133 18.71 -1.41 7.05
C GLN A 133 19.00 -0.46 5.88
N LEU A 134 18.32 0.68 5.80
CA LEU A 134 18.45 1.58 4.64
C LEU A 134 19.88 1.99 4.34
N LEU A 135 20.60 2.46 5.37
CA LEU A 135 21.96 2.97 5.17
C LEU A 135 22.95 1.86 4.84
N GLY A 136 22.73 0.66 5.34
CA GLY A 136 23.60 -0.47 5.07
C GLY A 136 23.35 -1.17 3.74
N ARG A 137 22.26 -0.78 3.04
CA ARG A 137 21.82 -1.44 1.81
C ARG A 137 21.57 -0.46 0.68
N ILE A 138 22.39 0.56 0.57
CA ILE A 138 22.21 1.68 -0.38
C ILE A 138 21.95 1.21 -1.81
N GLY A 139 22.64 0.16 -2.26
CA GLY A 139 22.50 -0.38 -3.60
C GLY A 139 21.34 -1.33 -3.80
N ASP A 140 20.63 -1.69 -2.73
CA ASP A 140 19.56 -2.66 -2.77
C ASP A 140 18.18 -2.00 -2.94
N VAL A 141 17.20 -2.81 -3.35
CA VAL A 141 15.81 -2.39 -3.45
C VAL A 141 15.24 -2.20 -2.04
N ALA A 142 14.53 -1.10 -1.81
CA ALA A 142 13.79 -0.85 -0.58
C ALA A 142 12.33 -1.31 -0.72
N VAL A 143 11.70 -0.98 -1.84
CA VAL A 143 10.31 -1.35 -2.12
C VAL A 143 10.21 -2.00 -3.48
N ARG A 144 9.63 -3.19 -3.51
CA ARG A 144 9.24 -3.82 -4.77
C ARG A 144 7.86 -3.30 -5.14
N VAL A 145 7.84 -2.42 -6.13
CA VAL A 145 6.61 -1.79 -6.57
C VAL A 145 5.79 -2.80 -7.37
N ARG A 146 4.53 -2.96 -6.96
CA ARG A 146 3.56 -3.81 -7.65
C ARG A 146 2.78 -3.02 -8.69
N GLU A 147 2.43 -1.77 -8.37
CA GLU A 147 1.64 -0.91 -9.25
C GLU A 147 2.10 0.53 -9.06
N GLY A 148 2.40 1.21 -10.17
CA GLY A 148 2.70 2.64 -10.19
C GLY A 148 1.52 3.39 -10.80
N ILE A 149 1.34 4.64 -10.41
CA ILE A 149 0.19 5.43 -10.88
C ILE A 149 0.18 5.58 -12.41
N LYS A 150 1.35 5.71 -13.04
CA LYS A 150 1.44 5.82 -14.49
C LYS A 150 1.31 4.47 -15.18
N SER A 151 1.87 3.40 -14.60
CA SER A 151 1.73 2.07 -15.18
C SER A 151 0.28 1.59 -15.10
N ARG A 152 -0.46 1.98 -14.04
CA ARG A 152 -1.89 1.72 -13.94
C ARG A 152 -2.66 2.38 -15.09
N GLY A 153 -2.34 3.64 -15.40
CA GLY A 153 -2.96 4.36 -16.51
C GLY A 153 -2.69 3.70 -17.84
N GLU A 154 -1.48 3.23 -18.08
CA GLU A 154 -1.10 2.51 -19.28
C GLU A 154 -1.82 1.19 -19.42
N GLN A 155 -1.97 0.44 -18.32
CA GLN A 155 -2.68 -0.83 -18.32
C GLN A 155 -4.17 -0.69 -18.62
N GLN A 156 -4.75 0.47 -18.38
CA GLN A 156 -6.15 0.75 -18.69
C GLN A 156 -6.38 1.12 -20.14
N LYS A 157 -5.34 1.33 -20.89
CA LYS A 157 -5.46 1.63 -22.32
C LYS A 157 -5.78 0.34 -23.08
N PRO A 158 -6.74 0.39 -24.01
CA PRO A 158 -7.06 -0.79 -24.81
C PRO A 158 -5.93 -1.17 -25.75
#